data_26cb565d58834d31552c82346cade206
#
_entry.id   26cb565d58834d31552c82346cade206
#
_cell.length_a   1.000
_cell.length_b   1.000
_cell.length_c   1.000
_cell.angle_alpha   90.00
_cell.angle_beta   90.00
_cell.angle_gamma   90.00
#
_symmetry.space_group_name_H-M   'P 1'
#
loop_
_entity.id
_entity.type
_entity.pdbx_description
1 polymer ?
#
loop_
_entity_poly.entity_id
_entity_poly.type
_entity_poly.pdbx_seq_one_letter_code
_entity_poly.pdbx_strand_id
1 'polypeptide(L)'
;TELMAGKGPDIITSGELSLLSSSTEKLIKQGVFANIDDIISNSEDKDKLKLSDYNSNILDAGIYDGKRYFIPVTFEPQILLSSSSKLSKYLDNEQPNLTYDNIKELSGSINNDDNNQALFSSVEDYKNVFLNLINENVDLYSQEYDFDSDDFRKSVTSLKELYSSNEKNEDNIVPMLSSNGQLELFALYDEIADIENDNDEPIILNTPNKDGESTGVITDAIFISNNSDNKEKALEFIEYALSEKVQSDFCGANIEEYLPTTSYGSGWEYPVNNESYSKLFDKAKEVKYINNTANISEANFMYAKDYVDNIKSYRLYGLYNYYNTEVIGDIVDKFLSDEIDENKFIKELKSRTEIYLEE
;
A
#
# COMPACT_ATOMS: atom_id res chain seq x y z
N THR A 1 -14.32 -22.08 -4.92
CA THR A 1 -15.56 -22.87 -5.23
C THR A 1 -16.48 -23.01 -4.01
N GLU A 2 -15.98 -23.26 -2.79
CA GLU A 2 -16.82 -23.42 -1.61
C GLU A 2 -17.49 -22.12 -1.17
N LEU A 3 -16.76 -21.00 -1.16
CA LEU A 3 -17.30 -19.67 -0.88
C LEU A 3 -18.44 -19.30 -1.85
N MET A 4 -18.23 -19.51 -3.13
CA MET A 4 -19.22 -19.26 -4.17
C MET A 4 -20.46 -20.19 -4.04
N ALA A 5 -20.28 -21.39 -3.49
CA ALA A 5 -21.36 -22.34 -3.24
C ALA A 5 -22.12 -22.08 -1.93
N GLY A 6 -21.82 -21.00 -1.22
CA GLY A 6 -22.39 -20.67 0.08
C GLY A 6 -21.96 -21.64 1.20
N LYS A 7 -20.83 -22.30 1.00
CA LYS A 7 -20.23 -23.23 1.98
C LYS A 7 -18.85 -22.67 2.33
N GLY A 8 -18.74 -22.06 3.45
CA GLY A 8 -17.46 -21.45 3.88
C GLY A 8 -17.53 -21.03 5.32
N PRO A 9 -16.45 -20.43 5.86
CA PRO A 9 -16.44 -19.89 7.18
C PRO A 9 -17.36 -18.66 7.28
N ASP A 10 -17.79 -18.31 8.50
CA ASP A 10 -18.58 -17.12 8.77
C ASP A 10 -17.74 -15.84 8.61
N ILE A 11 -16.44 -15.93 8.92
CA ILE A 11 -15.45 -14.86 8.85
C ILE A 11 -14.35 -15.27 7.87
N ILE A 12 -13.88 -14.32 7.07
CA ILE A 12 -12.81 -14.48 6.10
C ILE A 12 -11.82 -13.34 6.31
N THR A 13 -10.53 -13.63 6.32
CA THR A 13 -9.48 -12.62 6.42
C THR A 13 -8.84 -12.30 5.07
N SER A 14 -8.23 -11.13 4.95
CA SER A 14 -7.52 -10.73 3.72
C SER A 14 -6.39 -11.69 3.34
N GLY A 15 -5.68 -12.25 4.33
CA GLY A 15 -4.62 -13.24 4.10
C GLY A 15 -5.13 -14.51 3.41
N GLU A 16 -6.35 -14.97 3.74
CA GLU A 16 -6.98 -16.11 3.07
C GLU A 16 -7.40 -15.77 1.63
N LEU A 17 -7.84 -14.53 1.39
CA LEU A 17 -8.26 -14.07 0.05
C LEU A 17 -7.08 -13.96 -0.91
N SER A 18 -5.89 -13.62 -0.43
CA SER A 18 -4.67 -13.54 -1.24
C SER A 18 -4.28 -14.88 -1.90
N LEU A 19 -4.78 -15.99 -1.37
CA LEU A 19 -4.58 -17.34 -1.91
C LEU A 19 -5.59 -17.70 -3.01
N LEU A 20 -6.58 -16.86 -3.27
CA LEU A 20 -7.60 -17.12 -4.29
C LEU A 20 -7.13 -16.62 -5.66
N SER A 21 -7.55 -17.34 -6.70
CA SER A 21 -7.35 -16.96 -8.10
C SER A 21 -8.36 -15.92 -8.61
N SER A 22 -8.89 -15.10 -7.71
CA SER A 22 -9.87 -14.07 -8.04
C SER A 22 -9.62 -12.83 -7.19
N SER A 23 -9.90 -11.66 -7.72
CA SER A 23 -9.82 -10.43 -6.93
C SER A 23 -10.90 -10.38 -5.85
N THR A 24 -10.59 -9.74 -4.74
CA THR A 24 -11.56 -9.46 -3.67
C THR A 24 -12.77 -8.68 -4.19
N GLU A 25 -12.54 -7.73 -5.10
CA GLU A 25 -13.61 -6.90 -5.69
C GLU A 25 -14.58 -7.72 -6.53
N LYS A 26 -14.11 -8.71 -7.29
CA LYS A 26 -14.98 -9.64 -8.01
C LYS A 26 -15.85 -10.44 -7.04
N LEU A 27 -15.29 -10.90 -5.92
CA LEU A 27 -16.04 -11.62 -4.89
C LEU A 27 -17.08 -10.72 -4.21
N ILE A 28 -16.75 -9.45 -3.97
CA ILE A 28 -17.71 -8.45 -3.47
C ILE A 28 -18.89 -8.31 -4.45
N LYS A 29 -18.59 -8.11 -5.73
CA LYS A 29 -19.59 -7.93 -6.79
C LYS A 29 -20.47 -9.17 -6.95
N GLN A 30 -19.93 -10.36 -6.76
CA GLN A 30 -20.66 -11.63 -6.80
C GLN A 30 -21.50 -11.88 -5.53
N GLY A 31 -21.46 -10.98 -4.55
CA GLY A 31 -22.26 -11.07 -3.34
C GLY A 31 -21.79 -12.12 -2.34
N VAL A 32 -20.50 -12.47 -2.36
CA VAL A 32 -19.89 -13.42 -1.41
C VAL A 32 -19.86 -12.83 0.00
N PHE A 33 -19.68 -11.54 0.14
CA PHE A 33 -19.57 -10.85 1.42
C PHE A 33 -20.82 -10.07 1.79
N ALA A 34 -21.13 -10.01 3.06
CA ALA A 34 -22.24 -9.26 3.61
C ALA A 34 -21.89 -7.76 3.68
N ASN A 35 -22.92 -6.90 3.56
CA ASN A 35 -22.80 -5.50 3.93
C ASN A 35 -22.75 -5.37 5.45
N ILE A 36 -21.61 -4.96 5.98
CA ILE A 36 -21.37 -4.85 7.44
C ILE A 36 -22.18 -3.71 8.06
N ASP A 37 -22.39 -2.60 7.33
CA ASP A 37 -23.20 -1.49 7.83
C ASP A 37 -24.67 -1.91 8.04
N ASP A 38 -25.19 -2.81 7.20
CA ASP A 38 -26.54 -3.41 7.41
C ASP A 38 -26.56 -4.29 8.67
N ILE A 39 -25.51 -5.08 8.92
CA ILE A 39 -25.41 -5.92 10.11
C ILE A 39 -25.39 -5.04 11.37
N ILE A 40 -24.55 -4.00 11.40
CA ILE A 40 -24.47 -3.03 12.51
C ILE A 40 -25.83 -2.39 12.75
N SER A 41 -26.50 -1.91 11.69
CA SER A 41 -27.78 -1.21 11.80
C SER A 41 -28.92 -2.09 12.31
N ASN A 42 -28.87 -3.39 12.04
CA ASN A 42 -29.88 -4.37 12.46
C ASN A 42 -29.50 -5.10 13.76
N SER A 43 -28.31 -4.87 14.32
CA SER A 43 -27.90 -5.49 15.58
C SER A 43 -28.79 -5.04 16.75
N GLU A 44 -29.04 -5.96 17.69
CA GLU A 44 -29.77 -5.63 18.94
C GLU A 44 -28.99 -4.59 19.76
N ASP A 45 -27.66 -4.66 19.75
CA ASP A 45 -26.77 -3.68 20.38
C ASP A 45 -26.19 -2.73 19.33
N LYS A 46 -26.81 -1.57 19.17
CA LYS A 46 -26.39 -0.54 18.19
C LYS A 46 -25.09 0.18 18.55
N ASP A 47 -24.64 0.03 19.79
CA ASP A 47 -23.39 0.61 20.28
C ASP A 47 -22.22 -0.37 20.20
N LYS A 48 -22.41 -1.55 19.62
CA LYS A 48 -21.49 -2.67 19.64
C LYS A 48 -20.17 -2.40 18.90
N LEU A 49 -20.23 -1.76 17.73
CA LEU A 49 -19.06 -1.33 16.98
C LEU A 49 -19.16 0.15 16.65
N LYS A 50 -18.50 0.98 17.45
CA LYS A 50 -18.49 2.43 17.24
C LYS A 50 -17.46 2.81 16.20
N LEU A 51 -17.86 2.91 14.93
CA LEU A 51 -16.95 3.27 13.84
C LEU A 51 -16.23 4.61 14.07
N SER A 52 -16.76 5.50 14.92
CA SER A 52 -16.12 6.76 15.30
C SER A 52 -14.84 6.60 16.14
N ASP A 53 -14.61 5.43 16.72
CA ASP A 53 -13.40 5.15 17.52
C ASP A 53 -12.20 4.79 16.64
N TYR A 54 -12.39 4.77 15.34
CA TYR A 54 -11.41 4.39 14.32
C TYR A 54 -11.21 5.50 13.29
N ASN A 55 -10.09 5.45 12.57
CA ASN A 55 -9.83 6.39 11.49
C ASN A 55 -10.80 6.15 10.31
N SER A 56 -11.65 7.13 10.01
CA SER A 56 -12.67 7.02 8.97
C SER A 56 -12.07 6.78 7.59
N ASN A 57 -10.97 7.45 7.22
CA ASN A 57 -10.35 7.30 5.90
C ASN A 57 -9.87 5.86 5.67
N ILE A 58 -9.37 5.20 6.74
CA ILE A 58 -8.94 3.80 6.67
C ILE A 58 -10.16 2.89 6.54
N LEU A 59 -11.19 3.10 7.37
CA LEU A 59 -12.41 2.31 7.33
C LEU A 59 -13.14 2.41 5.98
N ASP A 60 -13.04 3.55 5.31
CA ASP A 60 -13.70 3.79 4.02
C ASP A 60 -13.07 2.98 2.87
N ALA A 61 -11.85 2.45 3.05
CA ALA A 61 -11.27 1.47 2.11
C ALA A 61 -12.14 0.22 1.92
N GLY A 62 -12.99 -0.11 2.90
CA GLY A 62 -13.93 -1.23 2.83
C GLY A 62 -15.24 -0.93 2.09
N ILE A 63 -15.44 0.29 1.59
CA ILE A 63 -16.70 0.73 0.99
C ILE A 63 -16.65 0.60 -0.54
N TYR A 64 -17.60 -0.16 -1.09
CA TYR A 64 -17.84 -0.28 -2.52
C TYR A 64 -19.32 -0.01 -2.81
N ASP A 65 -19.61 0.89 -3.72
CA ASP A 65 -20.98 1.32 -4.07
C ASP A 65 -21.82 1.70 -2.84
N GLY A 66 -21.20 2.44 -1.91
CA GLY A 66 -21.84 2.94 -0.68
C GLY A 66 -22.14 1.87 0.37
N LYS A 67 -21.57 0.67 0.27
CA LYS A 67 -21.73 -0.44 1.22
C LYS A 67 -20.37 -0.90 1.73
N ARG A 68 -20.28 -1.17 3.00
CA ARG A 68 -19.05 -1.65 3.64
C ARG A 68 -18.99 -3.17 3.62
N TYR A 69 -18.02 -3.74 2.93
CA TYR A 69 -17.86 -5.19 2.77
C TYR A 69 -16.74 -5.77 3.62
N PHE A 70 -15.81 -4.95 4.08
CA PHE A 70 -14.79 -5.37 5.04
C PHE A 70 -14.46 -4.27 6.02
N ILE A 71 -13.89 -4.69 7.14
CA ILE A 71 -13.33 -3.80 8.15
C ILE A 71 -11.80 -3.97 8.13
N PRO A 72 -11.04 -2.91 7.84
CA PRO A 72 -9.60 -2.88 8.05
C PRO A 72 -9.23 -3.16 9.52
N VAL A 73 -8.15 -3.90 9.72
CA VAL A 73 -7.59 -4.21 11.05
C VAL A 73 -6.26 -3.50 11.25
N THR A 74 -5.41 -3.55 10.22
CA THR A 74 -4.11 -2.90 10.19
C THR A 74 -3.86 -2.27 8.83
N PHE A 75 -2.92 -1.34 8.79
CA PHE A 75 -2.49 -0.69 7.56
C PHE A 75 -1.01 -0.36 7.59
N GLU A 76 -0.45 -0.03 6.44
CA GLU A 76 0.89 0.51 6.27
C GLU A 76 0.89 1.67 5.27
N PRO A 77 1.67 2.73 5.51
CA PRO A 77 1.88 3.78 4.53
C PRO A 77 2.74 3.28 3.37
N GLN A 78 2.49 3.80 2.18
CA GLN A 78 3.38 3.62 1.03
C GLN A 78 4.32 4.83 0.96
N ILE A 79 5.55 4.64 1.39
CA ILE A 79 6.54 5.71 1.58
C ILE A 79 7.82 5.39 0.81
N LEU A 80 8.41 6.44 0.24
CA LEU A 80 9.77 6.47 -0.24
C LEU A 80 10.59 7.43 0.64
N LEU A 81 11.77 7.02 1.06
CA LEU A 81 12.66 7.82 1.89
C LEU A 81 13.92 8.22 1.14
N SER A 82 14.37 9.43 1.39
CA SER A 82 15.65 9.97 0.97
C SER A 82 16.22 10.92 2.03
N SER A 83 17.35 11.51 1.73
CA SER A 83 17.91 12.59 2.55
C SER A 83 18.11 13.87 1.74
N SER A 84 18.18 14.98 2.47
CA SER A 84 18.30 16.31 1.89
C SER A 84 19.57 16.46 1.05
N SER A 85 20.70 15.91 1.52
CA SER A 85 21.96 15.95 0.78
C SER A 85 21.92 15.19 -0.55
N LYS A 86 21.12 14.12 -0.61
CA LYS A 86 20.95 13.32 -1.82
C LYS A 86 20.01 13.97 -2.83
N LEU A 87 18.85 14.42 -2.38
CA LEU A 87 17.72 14.69 -3.28
C LEU A 87 17.37 16.18 -3.44
N SER A 88 17.62 17.06 -2.45
CA SER A 88 17.14 18.45 -2.49
C SER A 88 17.55 19.25 -3.71
N LYS A 89 18.73 19.00 -4.29
CA LYS A 89 19.21 19.72 -5.48
C LYS A 89 18.42 19.42 -6.76
N TYR A 90 17.61 18.35 -6.76
CA TYR A 90 16.79 17.91 -7.89
C TYR A 90 15.30 18.24 -7.69
N LEU A 91 14.94 18.76 -6.54
CA LEU A 91 13.57 19.07 -6.18
C LEU A 91 13.33 20.57 -6.22
N ASP A 92 12.30 20.99 -6.95
CA ASP A 92 11.92 22.39 -7.03
C ASP A 92 11.22 22.92 -5.77
N ASN A 93 10.72 22.00 -4.91
CA ASN A 93 9.97 22.28 -3.69
C ASN A 93 10.47 21.40 -2.53
N GLU A 94 10.25 21.86 -1.29
CA GLU A 94 10.63 21.14 -0.08
C GLU A 94 9.89 19.79 0.10
N GLN A 95 8.73 19.59 -0.54
CA GLN A 95 7.96 18.33 -0.57
C GLN A 95 7.41 18.09 -1.96
N PRO A 96 8.16 17.45 -2.84
CA PRO A 96 7.65 17.11 -4.16
C PRO A 96 6.71 15.91 -4.07
N ASN A 97 5.59 16.01 -4.73
CA ASN A 97 4.71 14.90 -4.99
C ASN A 97 5.20 14.15 -6.23
N LEU A 98 5.48 12.87 -6.10
CA LEU A 98 5.90 12.06 -7.24
C LEU A 98 4.69 11.59 -8.04
N THR A 99 4.69 11.97 -9.33
CA THR A 99 3.69 11.55 -10.32
C THR A 99 4.35 10.76 -11.44
N TYR A 100 3.56 10.05 -12.24
CA TYR A 100 4.07 9.40 -13.46
C TYR A 100 4.67 10.38 -14.47
N ASP A 101 4.24 11.64 -14.44
CA ASP A 101 4.77 12.67 -15.33
C ASP A 101 6.15 13.20 -14.90
N ASN A 102 6.37 13.44 -13.60
CA ASN A 102 7.60 14.08 -13.12
C ASN A 102 8.72 13.11 -12.73
N ILE A 103 8.40 11.84 -12.45
CA ILE A 103 9.40 10.85 -12.00
C ILE A 103 10.50 10.62 -13.06
N LYS A 104 10.17 10.67 -14.33
CA LYS A 104 11.14 10.52 -15.42
C LYS A 104 12.11 11.68 -15.48
N GLU A 105 11.62 12.92 -15.31
CA GLU A 105 12.47 14.12 -15.31
C GLU A 105 13.41 14.10 -14.11
N LEU A 106 12.91 13.72 -12.94
CA LEU A 106 13.71 13.54 -11.72
C LEU A 106 14.82 12.51 -11.94
N SER A 107 14.49 11.32 -12.44
CA SER A 107 15.47 10.27 -12.73
C SER A 107 16.50 10.71 -13.77
N GLY A 108 16.06 11.40 -14.83
CA GLY A 108 16.95 11.94 -15.85
C GLY A 108 17.94 12.98 -15.31
N SER A 109 17.49 13.83 -14.40
CA SER A 109 18.35 14.82 -13.74
C SER A 109 19.41 14.17 -12.86
N ILE A 110 19.05 13.12 -12.13
CA ILE A 110 19.97 12.34 -11.29
C ILE A 110 21.03 11.65 -12.18
N ASN A 111 20.60 10.91 -13.20
CA ASN A 111 21.52 10.16 -14.07
C ASN A 111 22.47 11.06 -14.88
N ASN A 112 22.06 12.28 -15.22
CA ASN A 112 22.92 13.23 -15.91
C ASN A 112 24.03 13.81 -15.01
N ASP A 113 23.79 13.92 -13.71
CA ASP A 113 24.77 14.43 -12.75
C ASP A 113 25.82 13.37 -12.38
N ASP A 114 25.38 12.13 -12.17
CA ASP A 114 26.26 10.99 -11.85
C ASP A 114 25.66 9.69 -12.40
N ASN A 115 26.32 9.09 -13.34
CA ASN A 115 25.91 7.82 -13.96
C ASN A 115 25.87 6.63 -12.98
N ASN A 116 26.42 6.77 -11.76
CA ASN A 116 26.37 5.73 -10.73
C ASN A 116 25.19 5.94 -9.76
N GLN A 117 24.38 6.95 -9.95
CA GLN A 117 23.20 7.21 -9.14
C GLN A 117 21.93 6.84 -9.93
N ALA A 118 20.98 6.22 -9.25
CA ALA A 118 19.65 5.94 -9.79
C ALA A 118 18.56 6.27 -8.76
N LEU A 119 17.36 6.50 -9.25
CA LEU A 119 16.25 6.83 -8.37
C LEU A 119 15.91 5.67 -7.42
N PHE A 120 15.81 4.47 -7.96
CA PHE A 120 15.51 3.24 -7.20
C PHE A 120 16.69 2.26 -7.19
N SER A 121 16.65 1.32 -6.25
CA SER A 121 17.71 0.32 -6.06
C SER A 121 17.71 -0.82 -7.07
N SER A 122 16.56 -1.11 -7.68
CA SER A 122 16.41 -2.25 -8.59
C SER A 122 15.53 -1.95 -9.79
N VAL A 123 15.69 -2.75 -10.84
CA VAL A 123 14.84 -2.69 -12.04
C VAL A 123 13.40 -3.07 -11.70
N GLU A 124 13.20 -3.96 -10.74
CA GLU A 124 11.87 -4.38 -10.28
C GLU A 124 11.08 -3.21 -9.67
N ASP A 125 11.74 -2.25 -9.02
CA ASP A 125 11.08 -1.05 -8.48
C ASP A 125 10.45 -0.21 -9.59
N TYR A 126 11.16 -0.05 -10.71
CA TYR A 126 10.61 0.65 -11.88
C TYR A 126 9.46 -0.12 -12.53
N LYS A 127 9.52 -1.45 -12.55
CA LYS A 127 8.42 -2.30 -13.01
C LYS A 127 7.20 -2.16 -12.10
N ASN A 128 7.39 -2.09 -10.78
CA ASN A 128 6.31 -1.88 -9.83
C ASN A 128 5.61 -0.52 -10.05
N VAL A 129 6.34 0.55 -10.35
CA VAL A 129 5.75 1.84 -10.75
C VAL A 129 4.92 1.69 -12.04
N PHE A 130 5.40 0.91 -13.01
CA PHE A 130 4.67 0.64 -14.24
C PHE A 130 3.39 -0.19 -14.00
N LEU A 131 3.44 -1.19 -13.15
CA LEU A 131 2.26 -1.97 -12.74
C LEU A 131 1.24 -1.10 -11.99
N ASN A 132 1.70 -0.18 -11.14
CA ASN A 132 0.82 0.77 -10.46
C ASN A 132 0.05 1.64 -11.45
N LEU A 133 0.69 2.13 -12.51
CA LEU A 133 0.00 2.86 -13.58
C LEU A 133 -1.14 2.03 -14.19
N ILE A 134 -0.91 0.76 -14.48
CA ILE A 134 -1.96 -0.12 -15.03
C ILE A 134 -3.09 -0.30 -14.00
N ASN A 135 -2.75 -0.59 -12.75
CA ASN A 135 -3.72 -0.82 -11.67
C ASN A 135 -4.61 0.39 -11.39
N GLU A 136 -4.10 1.62 -11.55
CA GLU A 136 -4.90 2.84 -11.41
C GLU A 136 -5.83 3.13 -12.60
N ASN A 137 -5.65 2.41 -13.70
CA ASN A 137 -6.47 2.54 -14.90
C ASN A 137 -7.39 1.33 -15.13
N VAL A 138 -7.55 0.46 -14.11
CA VAL A 138 -8.52 -0.63 -14.10
C VAL A 138 -9.27 -0.67 -12.78
N ASP A 139 -10.60 -0.64 -12.84
CA ASP A 139 -11.48 -0.84 -11.69
C ASP A 139 -12.09 -2.26 -11.79
N LEU A 140 -11.59 -3.14 -10.93
CA LEU A 140 -12.01 -4.55 -10.89
C LEU A 140 -13.45 -4.71 -10.36
N TYR A 141 -13.93 -3.75 -9.56
CA TYR A 141 -15.29 -3.78 -9.02
C TYR A 141 -16.33 -3.31 -10.04
N SER A 142 -16.14 -2.15 -10.64
CA SER A 142 -17.04 -1.64 -11.70
C SER A 142 -16.87 -2.40 -13.00
N GLN A 143 -15.75 -3.14 -13.17
CA GLN A 143 -15.35 -3.83 -14.40
C GLN A 143 -15.08 -2.84 -15.54
N GLU A 144 -14.47 -1.71 -15.22
CA GLU A 144 -14.11 -0.66 -16.16
C GLU A 144 -12.59 -0.53 -16.26
N TYR A 145 -12.10 -0.06 -17.40
CA TYR A 145 -10.69 0.27 -17.58
C TYR A 145 -10.54 1.42 -18.60
N ASP A 146 -9.46 2.19 -18.49
CA ASP A 146 -9.08 3.24 -19.44
C ASP A 146 -7.63 3.06 -19.90
N PHE A 147 -7.43 2.26 -20.95
CA PHE A 147 -6.14 2.07 -21.60
C PHE A 147 -6.03 2.79 -22.96
N ASP A 148 -7.03 3.58 -23.34
CA ASP A 148 -7.06 4.29 -24.60
C ASP A 148 -6.78 5.78 -24.48
N SER A 149 -6.87 6.36 -23.30
CA SER A 149 -6.63 7.78 -23.08
C SER A 149 -5.21 8.18 -23.49
N ASP A 150 -5.08 9.39 -24.01
CA ASP A 150 -3.78 9.96 -24.37
C ASP A 150 -2.85 10.06 -23.15
N ASP A 151 -3.41 10.33 -21.96
CA ASP A 151 -2.66 10.42 -20.71
C ASP A 151 -2.08 9.07 -20.31
N PHE A 152 -2.87 7.98 -20.39
CA PHE A 152 -2.38 6.64 -20.11
C PHE A 152 -1.24 6.26 -21.06
N ARG A 153 -1.42 6.47 -22.37
CA ARG A 153 -0.39 6.15 -23.39
C ARG A 153 0.90 6.96 -23.19
N LYS A 154 0.77 8.24 -22.87
CA LYS A 154 1.91 9.10 -22.55
C LYS A 154 2.69 8.55 -21.35
N SER A 155 1.98 8.17 -20.28
CA SER A 155 2.59 7.60 -19.06
C SER A 155 3.23 6.24 -19.34
N VAL A 156 2.60 5.36 -20.15
CA VAL A 156 3.17 4.08 -20.61
C VAL A 156 4.51 4.30 -21.30
N THR A 157 4.57 5.21 -22.28
CA THR A 157 5.80 5.54 -23.00
C THR A 157 6.86 6.09 -22.04
N SER A 158 6.49 7.03 -21.17
CA SER A 158 7.39 7.68 -20.21
C SER A 158 8.01 6.69 -19.22
N LEU A 159 7.20 5.80 -18.63
CA LEU A 159 7.67 4.81 -17.66
C LEU A 159 8.47 3.68 -18.32
N LYS A 160 8.15 3.32 -19.57
CA LYS A 160 9.00 2.39 -20.34
C LYS A 160 10.39 2.96 -20.58
N GLU A 161 10.49 4.22 -20.99
CA GLU A 161 11.77 4.89 -21.19
C GLU A 161 12.55 5.00 -19.87
N LEU A 162 11.85 5.28 -18.75
CA LEU A 162 12.43 5.28 -17.42
C LEU A 162 13.00 3.89 -17.05
N TYR A 163 12.24 2.82 -17.26
CA TYR A 163 12.69 1.44 -17.05
C TYR A 163 13.95 1.14 -17.88
N SER A 164 13.89 1.37 -19.22
CA SER A 164 14.97 1.05 -20.15
C SER A 164 16.26 1.84 -19.89
N SER A 165 16.17 3.05 -19.34
CA SER A 165 17.33 3.87 -19.00
C SER A 165 18.08 3.35 -17.78
N ASN A 166 17.41 2.58 -16.91
CA ASN A 166 17.95 2.06 -15.65
C ASN A 166 18.31 0.56 -15.69
N GLU A 167 17.77 -0.20 -16.65
CA GLU A 167 18.06 -1.63 -16.82
C GLU A 167 19.58 -1.93 -17.05
N LYS A 168 20.31 -0.98 -17.59
CA LYS A 168 21.72 -1.15 -18.00
C LYS A 168 22.74 -0.93 -16.88
N ASN A 169 22.29 -0.51 -15.70
CA ASN A 169 23.15 0.01 -14.64
C ASN A 169 23.16 -0.85 -13.36
N GLU A 170 23.00 -2.17 -13.43
CA GLU A 170 22.84 -3.03 -12.24
C GLU A 170 24.08 -3.14 -11.33
N ASP A 171 25.31 -2.84 -11.81
CA ASP A 171 26.52 -2.97 -11.01
C ASP A 171 26.94 -1.63 -10.37
N ASN A 172 26.90 -1.54 -9.04
CA ASN A 172 27.35 -0.40 -8.20
C ASN A 172 26.48 0.86 -8.21
N ILE A 173 25.17 0.71 -8.35
CA ILE A 173 24.23 1.83 -8.23
C ILE A 173 24.10 2.28 -6.77
N VAL A 174 24.12 3.58 -6.57
CA VAL A 174 23.73 4.22 -5.30
C VAL A 174 22.28 4.72 -5.43
N PRO A 175 21.31 4.09 -4.76
CA PRO A 175 19.92 4.52 -4.84
C PRO A 175 19.73 5.86 -4.14
N MET A 176 18.91 6.71 -4.75
CA MET A 176 18.53 7.99 -4.18
C MET A 176 17.37 7.84 -3.20
N LEU A 177 16.54 6.81 -3.38
CA LEU A 177 15.42 6.45 -2.50
C LEU A 177 15.70 5.11 -1.82
N SER A 178 15.42 5.04 -0.53
CA SER A 178 15.75 3.86 0.29
C SER A 178 14.75 2.73 0.16
N SER A 179 13.48 3.01 -0.06
CA SER A 179 12.42 2.02 -0.13
C SER A 179 11.40 2.40 -1.18
N ASN A 180 10.74 1.40 -1.72
CA ASN A 180 9.65 1.53 -2.70
C ASN A 180 8.35 0.88 -2.22
N GLY A 181 8.21 0.65 -0.94
CA GLY A 181 7.14 -0.17 -0.44
C GLY A 181 6.53 0.29 0.86
N GLN A 182 5.92 -0.66 1.49
CA GLN A 182 5.30 -0.57 2.79
C GLN A 182 6.38 -0.45 3.85
N LEU A 183 6.21 0.50 4.77
CA LEU A 183 7.10 0.65 5.91
C LEU A 183 6.32 0.56 7.20
N GLU A 184 6.58 -0.50 7.94
CA GLU A 184 6.18 -0.60 9.34
C GLU A 184 6.73 0.58 10.15
N LEU A 185 6.04 0.94 11.22
CA LEU A 185 6.39 2.13 12.01
C LEU A 185 7.86 2.16 12.45
N PHE A 186 8.35 1.05 12.97
CA PHE A 186 9.72 0.99 13.48
C PHE A 186 10.77 1.00 12.38
N ALA A 187 10.49 0.40 11.22
CA ALA A 187 11.37 0.47 10.06
C ALA A 187 11.48 1.91 9.55
N LEU A 188 10.37 2.63 9.48
CA LEU A 188 10.35 4.04 9.11
C LEU A 188 11.22 4.89 10.03
N TYR A 189 11.08 4.71 11.35
CA TYR A 189 11.86 5.49 12.29
C TYR A 189 13.33 5.07 12.38
N ASP A 190 13.65 3.79 12.16
CA ASP A 190 15.04 3.33 12.09
C ASP A 190 15.78 3.95 10.90
N GLU A 191 15.15 3.99 9.73
CA GLU A 191 15.71 4.65 8.54
C GLU A 191 15.84 6.17 8.72
N ILE A 192 14.89 6.83 9.37
CA ILE A 192 15.00 8.26 9.71
C ILE A 192 16.15 8.50 10.69
N ALA A 193 16.31 7.64 11.69
CA ALA A 193 17.41 7.73 12.66
C ALA A 193 18.77 7.56 11.99
N ASP A 194 18.89 6.67 10.99
CA ASP A 194 20.12 6.50 10.21
C ASP A 194 20.48 7.78 9.45
N ILE A 195 19.48 8.42 8.82
CA ILE A 195 19.68 9.70 8.12
C ILE A 195 20.14 10.80 9.10
N GLU A 196 19.49 10.92 10.26
CA GLU A 196 19.91 11.91 11.29
C GLU A 196 21.32 11.66 11.85
N ASN A 197 21.71 10.39 12.02
CA ASN A 197 23.06 10.04 12.47
C ASN A 197 24.15 10.46 11.49
N ASP A 198 23.83 10.49 10.20
CA ASP A 198 24.70 11.03 9.16
C ASP A 198 24.71 12.58 9.12
N ASN A 199 24.03 13.25 10.06
CA ASN A 199 23.79 14.68 10.13
C ASN A 199 23.08 15.24 8.89
N ASP A 200 22.10 14.50 8.38
CA ASP A 200 21.28 14.87 7.24
C ASP A 200 19.79 14.96 7.65
N GLU A 201 18.95 15.55 6.81
CA GLU A 201 17.53 15.71 7.06
C GLU A 201 16.73 14.72 6.20
N PRO A 202 15.74 14.00 6.75
CA PRO A 202 14.93 13.06 6.00
C PRO A 202 13.98 13.78 5.04
N ILE A 203 13.77 13.19 3.87
CA ILE A 203 12.74 13.57 2.90
C ILE A 203 11.82 12.38 2.72
N ILE A 204 10.55 12.55 3.05
CA ILE A 204 9.49 11.55 2.86
C ILE A 204 8.69 11.89 1.60
N LEU A 205 8.54 10.91 0.70
CA LEU A 205 7.86 11.05 -0.57
C LEU A 205 6.76 9.98 -0.69
N ASN A 206 5.74 10.28 -1.49
CA ASN A 206 4.77 9.29 -1.91
C ASN A 206 5.37 8.34 -2.97
N THR A 207 4.84 7.13 -3.06
CA THR A 207 5.05 6.28 -4.25
C THR A 207 4.41 6.95 -5.46
N PRO A 208 5.08 6.91 -6.64
CA PRO A 208 4.55 7.57 -7.83
C PRO A 208 3.15 7.07 -8.19
N ASN A 209 2.24 8.02 -8.39
CA ASN A 209 0.86 7.76 -8.79
C ASN A 209 0.34 8.93 -9.65
N LYS A 210 -0.87 8.82 -10.17
CA LYS A 210 -1.44 9.81 -11.09
C LYS A 210 -1.52 11.21 -10.47
N ASP A 211 -1.95 11.32 -9.23
CA ASP A 211 -2.27 12.58 -8.56
C ASP A 211 -1.13 13.09 -7.64
N GLY A 212 -0.07 12.29 -7.44
CA GLY A 212 1.02 12.61 -6.51
C GLY A 212 0.58 12.59 -5.04
N GLU A 213 -0.49 11.90 -4.71
CA GLU A 213 -1.03 11.83 -3.36
C GLU A 213 -0.36 10.74 -2.52
N SER A 214 -0.33 10.94 -1.20
CA SER A 214 0.09 9.90 -0.26
C SER A 214 -0.95 8.79 -0.19
N THR A 215 -0.48 7.55 -0.29
CA THR A 215 -1.32 6.34 -0.26
C THR A 215 -0.88 5.38 0.83
N GLY A 216 -1.80 4.53 1.27
CA GLY A 216 -1.53 3.44 2.19
C GLY A 216 -2.17 2.14 1.73
N VAL A 217 -1.78 1.05 2.34
CA VAL A 217 -2.36 -0.28 2.09
C VAL A 217 -2.95 -0.83 3.37
N ILE A 218 -4.10 -1.47 3.25
CA ILE A 218 -4.70 -2.27 4.31
C ILE A 218 -4.02 -3.63 4.26
N THR A 219 -3.25 -3.94 5.29
CA THR A 219 -2.49 -5.20 5.39
C THR A 219 -3.38 -6.32 5.87
N ASP A 220 -4.22 -6.07 6.88
CA ASP A 220 -5.22 -7.00 7.36
C ASP A 220 -6.63 -6.43 7.35
N ALA A 221 -7.57 -7.26 6.91
CA ALA A 221 -9.00 -6.94 6.87
C ALA A 221 -9.86 -8.16 7.19
N ILE A 222 -11.05 -7.91 7.74
CA ILE A 222 -12.02 -8.93 8.09
C ILE A 222 -13.29 -8.74 7.28
N PHE A 223 -13.75 -9.82 6.67
CA PHE A 223 -14.98 -9.92 5.89
C PHE A 223 -15.96 -10.87 6.60
N ILE A 224 -17.26 -10.63 6.43
CA ILE A 224 -18.33 -11.54 6.88
C ILE A 224 -18.94 -12.20 5.65
N SER A 225 -19.04 -13.52 5.68
CA SER A 225 -19.72 -14.27 4.61
C SER A 225 -21.18 -13.85 4.51
N ASN A 226 -21.65 -13.57 3.29
CA ASN A 226 -23.05 -13.20 3.08
C ASN A 226 -24.01 -14.33 3.45
N ASN A 227 -23.58 -15.60 3.32
CA ASN A 227 -24.34 -16.79 3.65
C ASN A 227 -24.23 -17.23 5.11
N SER A 228 -23.53 -16.48 5.96
CA SER A 228 -23.40 -16.79 7.39
C SER A 228 -24.74 -16.64 8.11
N ASP A 229 -25.08 -17.66 8.90
CA ASP A 229 -26.20 -17.61 9.87
C ASP A 229 -25.75 -16.97 11.22
N ASN A 230 -24.46 -16.68 11.38
CA ASN A 230 -23.84 -16.18 12.59
C ASN A 230 -23.31 -14.72 12.49
N LYS A 231 -23.96 -13.88 11.68
CA LYS A 231 -23.48 -12.50 11.40
C LYS A 231 -23.30 -11.65 12.65
N GLU A 232 -24.17 -11.79 13.66
CA GLU A 232 -24.05 -11.10 14.95
C GLU A 232 -22.78 -11.52 15.70
N LYS A 233 -22.45 -12.81 15.72
CA LYS A 233 -21.21 -13.30 16.37
C LYS A 233 -19.97 -12.90 15.58
N ALA A 234 -20.08 -12.82 14.26
CA ALA A 234 -19.01 -12.32 13.42
C ALA A 234 -18.73 -10.83 13.71
N LEU A 235 -19.78 -10.05 13.95
CA LEU A 235 -19.65 -8.64 14.37
C LEU A 235 -19.00 -8.54 15.76
N GLU A 236 -19.35 -9.41 16.72
CA GLU A 236 -18.70 -9.49 18.03
C GLU A 236 -17.20 -9.80 17.91
N PHE A 237 -16.83 -10.66 16.98
CA PHE A 237 -15.42 -10.96 16.72
C PHE A 237 -14.68 -9.74 16.15
N ILE A 238 -15.31 -9.00 15.21
CA ILE A 238 -14.72 -7.77 14.67
C ILE A 238 -14.53 -6.74 15.78
N GLU A 239 -15.54 -6.50 16.63
CA GLU A 239 -15.45 -5.61 17.78
C GLU A 239 -14.29 -6.01 18.72
N TYR A 240 -14.14 -7.30 19.02
CA TYR A 240 -13.03 -7.81 19.81
C TYR A 240 -11.67 -7.58 19.14
N ALA A 241 -11.55 -7.91 17.84
CA ALA A 241 -10.31 -7.74 17.07
C ALA A 241 -9.88 -6.27 16.96
N LEU A 242 -10.85 -5.35 16.93
CA LEU A 242 -10.60 -3.91 16.87
C LEU A 242 -10.56 -3.23 18.24
N SER A 243 -10.75 -3.98 19.33
CA SER A 243 -10.65 -3.39 20.67
C SER A 243 -9.26 -2.82 20.94
N GLU A 244 -9.19 -1.73 21.70
CA GLU A 244 -7.93 -1.10 22.06
C GLU A 244 -6.90 -2.12 22.58
N LYS A 245 -7.33 -3.02 23.46
CA LYS A 245 -6.44 -4.03 24.04
C LYS A 245 -5.84 -4.95 22.98
N VAL A 246 -6.67 -5.51 22.09
CA VAL A 246 -6.20 -6.46 21.06
C VAL A 246 -5.32 -5.75 20.04
N GLN A 247 -5.72 -4.58 19.60
CA GLN A 247 -4.96 -3.78 18.66
C GLN A 247 -3.60 -3.35 19.23
N SER A 248 -3.55 -2.89 20.49
CA SER A 248 -2.30 -2.52 21.16
C SER A 248 -1.37 -3.72 21.40
N ASP A 249 -1.94 -4.90 21.73
CA ASP A 249 -1.15 -6.13 21.88
C ASP A 249 -0.60 -6.59 20.51
N PHE A 250 -1.42 -6.57 19.48
CA PHE A 250 -1.08 -7.02 18.13
C PHE A 250 -0.03 -6.12 17.46
N CYS A 251 -0.18 -4.80 17.58
CA CYS A 251 0.73 -3.81 16.99
C CYS A 251 1.96 -3.49 17.84
N GLY A 252 2.19 -4.23 18.93
CA GLY A 252 3.40 -4.10 19.75
C GLY A 252 3.41 -2.92 20.71
N ALA A 253 2.35 -2.12 20.83
CA ALA A 253 2.28 -0.96 21.71
C ALA A 253 2.40 -1.32 23.21
N ASN A 254 2.01 -2.55 23.60
CA ASN A 254 2.08 -3.06 24.99
C ASN A 254 3.35 -3.87 25.29
N ILE A 255 4.32 -3.95 24.38
CA ILE A 255 5.54 -4.74 24.63
C ILE A 255 6.45 -3.98 25.60
N GLU A 256 6.74 -4.59 26.75
CA GLU A 256 7.57 -4.00 27.81
C GLU A 256 9.08 -4.11 27.53
N GLU A 257 9.52 -5.11 26.76
CA GLU A 257 10.91 -5.38 26.49
C GLU A 257 11.34 -4.92 25.09
N TYR A 258 12.61 -4.56 25.00
CA TYR A 258 13.31 -4.24 23.78
C TYR A 258 13.26 -5.40 22.79
N LEU A 259 12.64 -5.21 21.63
CA LEU A 259 12.62 -6.23 20.57
C LEU A 259 13.77 -6.00 19.60
N PRO A 260 14.56 -7.05 19.33
CA PRO A 260 15.51 -7.00 18.22
C PRO A 260 14.75 -6.93 16.90
N THR A 261 15.16 -6.01 16.03
CA THR A 261 14.59 -5.78 14.67
C THR A 261 14.74 -6.99 13.72
N THR A 262 15.17 -8.15 14.20
CA THR A 262 15.47 -9.32 13.38
C THR A 262 14.34 -10.35 13.26
N SER A 263 13.20 -10.14 13.89
CA SER A 263 12.07 -11.04 13.68
C SER A 263 11.13 -10.47 12.60
N TYR A 264 11.29 -10.95 11.40
CA TYR A 264 10.26 -10.95 10.39
C TYR A 264 9.01 -11.63 10.96
N GLY A 265 8.02 -10.87 11.30
CA GLY A 265 6.74 -11.43 11.67
C GLY A 265 5.99 -10.63 12.71
N SER A 266 4.92 -10.03 12.29
CA SER A 266 3.74 -9.58 13.04
C SER A 266 3.98 -8.73 14.28
N GLY A 267 3.50 -7.52 14.26
CA GLY A 267 3.34 -6.73 15.46
C GLY A 267 3.84 -5.30 15.39
N TRP A 268 4.10 -4.77 14.21
CA TRP A 268 4.57 -3.39 14.02
C TRP A 268 3.76 -2.61 12.99
N GLU A 269 2.72 -3.22 12.47
CA GLU A 269 1.76 -2.59 11.56
C GLU A 269 0.96 -1.53 12.30
N TYR A 270 0.47 -0.55 11.57
CA TYR A 270 -0.31 0.52 12.17
C TYR A 270 -1.74 0.04 12.48
N PRO A 271 -2.20 0.17 13.74
CA PRO A 271 -3.56 -0.21 14.12
C PRO A 271 -4.58 0.81 13.62
N VAL A 272 -5.80 0.36 13.32
CA VAL A 272 -6.89 1.26 12.94
C VAL A 272 -7.61 1.89 14.13
N ASN A 273 -7.46 1.33 15.33
CA ASN A 273 -8.00 1.89 16.57
C ASN A 273 -7.22 3.15 16.98
N ASN A 274 -7.89 4.28 17.15
CA ASN A 274 -7.26 5.58 17.41
C ASN A 274 -6.45 5.61 18.71
N GLU A 275 -6.90 4.92 19.75
CA GLU A 275 -6.19 4.87 21.04
C GLU A 275 -4.93 4.01 20.92
N SER A 276 -5.03 2.83 20.29
CA SER A 276 -3.89 1.96 20.02
C SER A 276 -2.86 2.63 19.11
N TYR A 277 -3.32 3.35 18.09
CA TYR A 277 -2.47 4.14 17.20
C TYR A 277 -1.66 5.19 17.99
N SER A 278 -2.31 5.93 18.88
CA SER A 278 -1.63 6.90 19.72
C SER A 278 -0.59 6.23 20.65
N LYS A 279 -0.94 5.11 21.28
CA LYS A 279 -0.04 4.34 22.13
C LYS A 279 1.18 3.80 21.37
N LEU A 280 0.97 3.34 20.13
CA LEU A 280 2.05 2.86 19.29
C LEU A 280 3.09 3.95 19.01
N PHE A 281 2.64 5.16 18.69
CA PHE A 281 3.54 6.30 18.49
C PHE A 281 4.23 6.75 19.78
N ASP A 282 3.54 6.74 20.92
CA ASP A 282 4.18 7.03 22.21
C ASP A 282 5.25 5.99 22.52
N LYS A 283 4.99 4.71 22.23
CA LYS A 283 5.97 3.65 22.38
C LYS A 283 7.17 3.81 21.44
N ALA A 284 6.96 4.21 20.20
CA ALA A 284 8.02 4.44 19.24
C ALA A 284 9.02 5.52 19.70
N LYS A 285 8.57 6.52 20.47
CA LYS A 285 9.47 7.53 21.09
C LYS A 285 10.39 6.94 22.16
N GLU A 286 9.97 5.88 22.84
CA GLU A 286 10.71 5.26 23.93
C GLU A 286 11.71 4.20 23.46
N VAL A 287 11.51 3.65 22.27
CA VAL A 287 12.33 2.56 21.73
C VAL A 287 13.71 3.06 21.34
N LYS A 288 14.74 2.34 21.76
CA LYS A 288 16.11 2.52 21.28
C LYS A 288 16.31 1.64 20.06
N TYR A 289 16.53 2.27 18.92
CA TYR A 289 16.80 1.57 17.68
C TYR A 289 18.14 0.84 17.74
N ILE A 290 18.20 -0.40 17.24
CA ILE A 290 19.29 -1.35 17.51
C ILE A 290 20.65 -0.85 16.99
N ASN A 291 20.63 -0.23 15.84
CA ASN A 291 21.86 0.27 15.20
C ASN A 291 22.18 1.69 15.61
N ASN A 292 21.34 2.34 16.39
CA ASN A 292 21.42 3.76 16.67
C ASN A 292 21.42 4.05 18.16
N THR A 293 22.48 4.68 18.61
CA THR A 293 22.60 5.22 19.98
C THR A 293 21.91 6.58 20.14
N ALA A 294 21.46 7.18 19.04
CA ALA A 294 20.79 8.46 19.03
C ALA A 294 19.26 8.30 19.00
N ASN A 295 18.56 9.16 19.71
CA ASN A 295 17.11 9.28 19.58
C ASN A 295 16.82 10.14 18.35
N ILE A 296 15.77 9.78 17.60
CA ILE A 296 15.23 10.64 16.55
C ILE A 296 14.84 12.00 17.15
N SER A 297 15.10 13.08 16.46
CA SER A 297 14.65 14.40 16.87
C SER A 297 13.12 14.47 16.93
N GLU A 298 12.57 15.25 17.87
CA GLU A 298 11.11 15.45 17.96
C GLU A 298 10.55 16.03 16.64
N ALA A 299 11.32 16.86 15.93
CA ALA A 299 10.92 17.44 14.66
C ALA A 299 10.70 16.36 13.59
N ASN A 300 11.67 15.45 13.40
CA ASN A 300 11.58 14.39 12.39
C ASN A 300 10.62 13.30 12.79
N PHE A 301 10.47 13.05 14.10
CA PHE A 301 9.41 12.19 14.60
C PHE A 301 8.03 12.71 14.20
N MET A 302 7.76 13.99 14.45
CA MET A 302 6.49 14.62 14.13
C MET A 302 6.27 14.75 12.61
N TYR A 303 7.33 14.98 11.84
CA TYR A 303 7.26 15.03 10.37
C TYR A 303 6.81 13.71 9.78
N ALA A 304 7.38 12.60 10.23
CA ALA A 304 6.95 11.26 9.78
C ALA A 304 5.51 10.94 10.21
N LYS A 305 5.15 11.26 11.46
CA LYS A 305 3.77 11.09 11.95
C LYS A 305 2.77 11.90 11.15
N ASP A 306 3.08 13.17 10.88
CA ASP A 306 2.21 14.05 10.09
C ASP A 306 2.00 13.51 8.67
N TYR A 307 3.03 12.93 8.06
CA TYR A 307 2.88 12.27 6.76
C TYR A 307 1.87 11.10 6.83
N VAL A 308 2.00 10.22 7.82
CA VAL A 308 1.09 9.07 7.99
C VAL A 308 -0.35 9.52 8.32
N ASP A 309 -0.50 10.53 9.17
CA ASP A 309 -1.80 11.10 9.54
C ASP A 309 -2.55 11.73 8.34
N ASN A 310 -1.81 12.15 7.31
CA ASN A 310 -2.34 12.84 6.13
C ASN A 310 -2.46 11.96 4.88
N ILE A 311 -2.34 10.64 5.00
CA ILE A 311 -2.57 9.71 3.89
C ILE A 311 -3.99 9.91 3.34
N LYS A 312 -4.09 10.06 2.01
CA LYS A 312 -5.32 10.44 1.32
C LYS A 312 -6.22 9.26 0.98
N SER A 313 -5.62 8.13 0.62
CA SER A 313 -6.38 6.95 0.20
C SER A 313 -5.71 5.66 0.62
N TYR A 314 -6.53 4.63 0.80
CA TYR A 314 -6.09 3.29 1.19
C TYR A 314 -6.69 2.26 0.24
N ARG A 315 -5.92 1.22 -0.06
CA ARG A 315 -6.37 0.06 -0.83
C ARG A 315 -5.99 -1.23 -0.11
N LEU A 316 -6.73 -2.30 -0.37
CA LEU A 316 -6.39 -3.61 0.18
C LEU A 316 -5.08 -4.12 -0.42
N TYR A 317 -4.16 -4.60 0.42
CA TYR A 317 -2.93 -5.24 -0.01
C TYR A 317 -3.22 -6.48 -0.86
N GLY A 318 -2.42 -6.68 -1.89
CA GLY A 318 -2.56 -7.85 -2.75
C GLY A 318 -3.77 -7.85 -3.70
N LEU A 319 -4.57 -6.78 -3.71
CA LEU A 319 -5.78 -6.65 -4.54
C LEU A 319 -5.53 -7.01 -6.01
N TYR A 320 -4.40 -6.57 -6.55
CA TYR A 320 -4.00 -6.78 -7.95
C TYR A 320 -3.00 -7.92 -8.15
N ASN A 321 -2.63 -8.69 -7.12
CA ASN A 321 -1.56 -9.68 -7.23
C ASN A 321 -1.83 -10.70 -8.34
N TYR A 322 -3.01 -11.32 -8.34
CA TYR A 322 -3.35 -12.29 -9.39
C TYR A 322 -3.41 -11.64 -10.78
N TYR A 323 -4.01 -10.47 -10.88
CA TYR A 323 -4.07 -9.72 -12.13
C TYR A 323 -2.67 -9.40 -12.67
N ASN A 324 -1.80 -8.86 -11.83
CA ASN A 324 -0.44 -8.46 -12.20
C ASN A 324 0.46 -9.66 -12.57
N THR A 325 0.30 -10.81 -11.90
CA THR A 325 1.17 -11.97 -12.15
C THR A 325 0.62 -12.89 -13.23
N GLU A 326 -0.65 -13.28 -13.14
CA GLU A 326 -1.22 -14.34 -13.96
C GLU A 326 -1.94 -13.81 -15.21
N VAL A 327 -2.45 -12.58 -15.16
CA VAL A 327 -3.21 -12.04 -16.31
C VAL A 327 -2.33 -11.21 -17.23
N ILE A 328 -1.57 -10.27 -16.68
CA ILE A 328 -0.81 -9.31 -17.49
C ILE A 328 0.71 -9.41 -17.37
N GLY A 329 1.25 -10.18 -16.41
CA GLY A 329 2.68 -10.17 -16.08
C GLY A 329 3.57 -10.43 -17.29
N ASP A 330 3.28 -11.48 -18.07
CA ASP A 330 4.11 -11.84 -19.23
C ASP A 330 4.06 -10.81 -20.38
N ILE A 331 2.95 -10.08 -20.56
CA ILE A 331 2.91 -9.02 -21.59
C ILE A 331 3.61 -7.75 -21.11
N VAL A 332 3.58 -7.47 -19.83
CA VAL A 332 4.36 -6.37 -19.23
C VAL A 332 5.84 -6.65 -19.44
N ASP A 333 6.31 -7.85 -19.10
CA ASP A 333 7.72 -8.24 -19.30
C ASP A 333 8.14 -8.14 -20.77
N LYS A 334 7.33 -8.64 -21.70
CA LYS A 334 7.62 -8.54 -23.14
C LYS A 334 7.66 -7.10 -23.64
N PHE A 335 6.82 -6.24 -23.08
CA PHE A 335 6.83 -4.83 -23.47
C PHE A 335 8.04 -4.10 -22.89
N LEU A 336 8.36 -4.33 -21.63
CA LEU A 336 9.52 -3.72 -20.99
C LEU A 336 10.85 -4.18 -21.62
N SER A 337 10.94 -5.44 -22.06
CA SER A 337 12.12 -6.00 -22.77
C SER A 337 12.19 -5.74 -24.29
N ASP A 338 11.34 -4.86 -24.83
CA ASP A 338 11.26 -4.53 -26.26
C ASP A 338 10.87 -5.70 -27.20
N GLU A 339 10.31 -6.78 -26.68
CA GLU A 339 9.81 -7.90 -27.51
C GLU A 339 8.52 -7.57 -28.25
N ILE A 340 7.73 -6.64 -27.74
CA ILE A 340 6.50 -6.12 -28.35
C ILE A 340 6.47 -4.60 -28.31
N ASP A 341 5.87 -3.99 -29.35
CA ASP A 341 5.64 -2.54 -29.39
C ASP A 341 4.45 -2.11 -28.54
N GLU A 342 4.32 -0.80 -28.32
CA GLU A 342 3.24 -0.20 -27.52
C GLU A 342 1.85 -0.56 -28.04
N ASN A 343 1.63 -0.52 -29.35
CA ASN A 343 0.31 -0.81 -29.93
C ASN A 343 -0.10 -2.26 -29.67
N LYS A 344 0.85 -3.18 -29.79
CA LYS A 344 0.61 -4.58 -29.48
C LYS A 344 0.40 -4.79 -27.98
N PHE A 345 1.20 -4.13 -27.14
CA PHE A 345 1.04 -4.17 -25.69
C PHE A 345 -0.36 -3.70 -25.27
N ILE A 346 -0.79 -2.51 -25.68
CA ILE A 346 -2.12 -1.96 -25.34
C ILE A 346 -3.24 -2.88 -25.82
N LYS A 347 -3.11 -3.42 -27.03
CA LYS A 347 -4.11 -4.36 -27.58
C LYS A 347 -4.22 -5.63 -26.74
N GLU A 348 -3.09 -6.24 -26.36
CA GLU A 348 -3.08 -7.45 -25.55
C GLU A 348 -3.54 -7.16 -24.11
N LEU A 349 -3.13 -6.02 -23.52
CA LEU A 349 -3.56 -5.58 -22.21
C LEU A 349 -5.10 -5.47 -22.15
N LYS A 350 -5.71 -4.79 -23.12
CA LYS A 350 -7.17 -4.67 -23.21
C LYS A 350 -7.84 -6.03 -23.30
N SER A 351 -7.40 -6.87 -24.23
CA SER A 351 -8.02 -8.18 -24.47
C SER A 351 -7.95 -9.09 -23.24
N ARG A 352 -6.83 -9.09 -22.53
CA ARG A 352 -6.68 -9.92 -21.31
C ARG A 352 -7.49 -9.37 -20.14
N THR A 353 -7.52 -8.05 -20.00
CA THR A 353 -8.33 -7.39 -18.98
C THR A 353 -9.81 -7.65 -19.20
N GLU A 354 -10.31 -7.53 -20.43
CA GLU A 354 -11.70 -7.85 -20.80
C GLU A 354 -12.05 -9.29 -20.40
N ILE A 355 -11.24 -10.27 -20.81
CA ILE A 355 -11.46 -11.68 -20.45
C ILE A 355 -11.49 -11.85 -18.93
N TYR A 356 -10.54 -11.27 -18.22
CA TYR A 356 -10.45 -11.37 -16.77
C TYR A 356 -11.64 -10.74 -16.05
N LEU A 357 -12.14 -9.60 -16.55
CA LEU A 357 -13.29 -8.92 -15.96
C LEU A 357 -14.61 -9.67 -16.23
N GLU A 358 -14.72 -10.39 -17.36
CA GLU A 358 -15.92 -11.18 -17.73
C GLU A 358 -16.00 -12.53 -17.00
N GLU A 359 -14.88 -13.12 -16.56
CA GLU A 359 -14.84 -14.37 -15.78
C GLU A 359 -15.36 -14.21 -14.34
#